data_deb87257e29ecd8924808d737d3102da
#
_entry.id   deb87257e29ecd8924808d737d3102da
#
_cell.length_a   1.000
_cell.length_b   1.000
_cell.length_c   1.000
_cell.angle_alpha   90.00
_cell.angle_beta   90.00
_cell.angle_gamma   90.00
#
_symmetry.space_group_name_H-M   'P 1'
#
loop_
_entity.id
_entity.type
_entity.pdbx_description
1 polymer ?
#
loop_
_entity_poly.entity_id
_entity_poly.type
_entity_poly.pdbx_seq_one_letter_code
_entity_poly.pdbx_strand_id
1 'polypeptide(L)'
;IVSIVFLIALGGFAWAQRRRSPAFAFGLAWFFIGHSMESTILPLELVFEHRNYLPMSGLILGTVCVAVPWLKKRLSERAAIIIALAVVVTCAGLTSIRAVNWGNPLRLALSEVANHPESARNQYAAGRALVIAGAREGDRAKGELAAIPYYVRATELDKDQIHAATELLLMNAAGTGVQESEISDLAGRLARVKYSSMLNPFMDLLVTASNQKLSLKPDDVARLVAATLGNQNVSQKVRARIKNNYGAYLFNIVNDQSGAIQLVKEAASEDPTNPYYEISLAQIAGAMQQRDKALGHLLNAQLLDKTHAYAQQIATMRAELSTN
;
A
#
# COMPACT_ATOMS: atom_id res chain seq x y z
N ILE A 1 6.79 31.44 -2.14
CA ILE A 1 7.71 32.59 -2.00
C ILE A 1 8.07 32.81 -0.52
N VAL A 2 7.10 32.94 0.40
CA VAL A 2 7.35 33.18 1.85
C VAL A 2 8.27 32.11 2.45
N SER A 3 8.03 30.83 2.16
CA SER A 3 8.83 29.71 2.66
C SER A 3 10.30 29.76 2.19
N ILE A 4 10.54 30.15 0.94
CA ILE A 4 11.89 30.28 0.39
C ILE A 4 12.64 31.43 1.08
N VAL A 5 11.99 32.58 1.25
CA VAL A 5 12.57 33.72 1.97
C VAL A 5 12.90 33.34 3.42
N PHE A 6 12.00 32.61 4.08
CA PHE A 6 12.25 32.12 5.45
C PHE A 6 13.45 31.16 5.51
N LEU A 7 13.56 30.21 4.57
CA LEU A 7 14.71 29.29 4.53
C LEU A 7 16.04 30.00 4.27
N ILE A 8 16.04 30.98 3.36
CA ILE A 8 17.23 31.82 3.09
C ILE A 8 17.62 32.64 4.35
N ALA A 9 16.63 33.24 5.01
CA ALA A 9 16.86 34.01 6.22
C ALA A 9 17.41 33.10 7.35
N LEU A 10 16.87 31.91 7.51
CA LEU A 10 17.32 30.91 8.49
C LEU A 10 18.77 30.45 8.19
N GLY A 11 19.07 30.17 6.94
CA GLY A 11 20.43 29.84 6.51
C GLY A 11 21.44 30.98 6.74
N GLY A 12 21.05 32.21 6.38
CA GLY A 12 21.83 33.41 6.65
C GLY A 12 22.05 33.64 8.16
N PHE A 13 21.02 33.44 8.96
CA PHE A 13 21.15 33.54 10.41
C PHE A 13 22.10 32.48 10.99
N ALA A 14 21.97 31.22 10.56
CA ALA A 14 22.89 30.16 10.98
C ALA A 14 24.35 30.47 10.58
N TRP A 15 24.55 30.97 9.37
CA TRP A 15 25.86 31.39 8.91
C TRP A 15 26.45 32.57 9.72
N ALA A 16 25.63 33.57 10.05
CA ALA A 16 26.04 34.67 10.89
C ALA A 16 26.43 34.23 12.33
N GLN A 17 25.70 33.22 12.85
CA GLN A 17 25.93 32.67 14.19
C GLN A 17 27.04 31.60 14.25
N ARG A 18 27.59 31.13 13.12
CA ARG A 18 28.53 30.00 13.07
C ARG A 18 29.76 30.15 13.96
N ARG A 19 30.19 31.38 14.25
CA ARG A 19 31.33 31.67 15.14
C ARG A 19 30.90 31.79 16.60
N ARG A 20 29.66 32.25 16.89
CA ARG A 20 29.13 32.45 18.24
C ARG A 20 28.47 31.19 18.79
N SER A 21 27.82 30.43 17.96
CA SER A 21 27.08 29.23 18.33
C SER A 21 27.28 28.13 17.26
N PRO A 22 28.51 27.58 17.18
CA PRO A 22 28.85 26.60 16.13
C PRO A 22 27.97 25.34 16.19
N ALA A 23 27.58 24.90 17.36
CA ALA A 23 26.70 23.75 17.54
C ALA A 23 25.30 23.99 16.98
N PHE A 24 24.76 25.21 17.06
CA PHE A 24 23.48 25.56 16.45
C PHE A 24 23.57 25.56 14.93
N ALA A 25 24.61 26.19 14.38
CA ALA A 25 24.84 26.21 12.94
C ALA A 25 25.03 24.79 12.36
N PHE A 26 25.78 23.95 13.06
CA PHE A 26 25.95 22.52 12.70
C PHE A 26 24.62 21.78 12.79
N GLY A 27 23.86 21.93 13.85
CA GLY A 27 22.58 21.25 14.03
C GLY A 27 21.56 21.59 12.97
N LEU A 28 21.51 22.86 12.54
CA LEU A 28 20.66 23.30 11.46
C LEU A 28 21.12 22.75 10.08
N ALA A 29 22.42 22.77 9.80
CA ALA A 29 22.98 22.18 8.59
C ALA A 29 22.72 20.66 8.53
N TRP A 30 22.91 19.97 9.66
CA TRP A 30 22.61 18.54 9.81
C TRP A 30 21.15 18.22 9.49
N PHE A 31 20.20 19.02 9.99
CA PHE A 31 18.78 18.87 9.74
C PHE A 31 18.48 18.96 8.23
N PHE A 32 18.98 19.98 7.52
CA PHE A 32 18.74 20.13 6.10
C PHE A 32 19.45 19.07 5.25
N ILE A 33 20.68 18.69 5.61
CA ILE A 33 21.41 17.62 4.93
C ILE A 33 20.68 16.29 5.10
N GLY A 34 20.19 15.99 6.30
CA GLY A 34 19.42 14.77 6.56
C GLY A 34 18.11 14.67 5.77
N HIS A 35 17.48 15.83 5.47
CA HIS A 35 16.25 15.89 4.65
C HIS A 35 16.52 16.04 3.16
N SER A 36 17.75 16.19 2.73
CA SER A 36 18.08 16.44 1.31
C SER A 36 17.62 15.30 0.39
N MET A 37 17.65 14.05 0.86
CA MET A 37 17.18 12.89 0.09
C MET A 37 15.66 12.91 -0.17
N GLU A 38 14.88 13.42 0.79
CA GLU A 38 13.41 13.43 0.71
C GLU A 38 12.88 14.68 -0.01
N SER A 39 13.68 15.75 -0.03
CA SER A 39 13.34 17.03 -0.67
C SER A 39 13.79 17.13 -2.12
N THR A 40 14.12 15.98 -2.76
CA THR A 40 14.61 15.92 -4.15
C THR A 40 13.52 15.41 -5.10
N ILE A 41 13.90 15.21 -6.36
CA ILE A 41 13.06 14.67 -7.44
C ILE A 41 12.70 13.18 -7.27
N LEU A 42 13.21 12.53 -6.23
CA LEU A 42 12.86 11.13 -5.95
C LEU A 42 11.43 11.07 -5.41
N PRO A 43 10.55 10.22 -5.97
CA PRO A 43 9.15 10.12 -5.56
C PRO A 43 9.02 9.31 -4.26
N LEU A 44 9.60 9.84 -3.19
CA LEU A 44 9.47 9.30 -1.84
C LEU A 44 8.29 9.97 -1.14
N GLU A 45 7.62 9.23 -0.25
CA GLU A 45 6.62 9.87 0.62
C GLU A 45 7.30 10.96 1.46
N LEU A 46 6.73 12.18 1.41
CA LEU A 46 7.34 13.40 1.96
C LEU A 46 7.55 13.38 3.48
N VAL A 47 6.74 12.62 4.22
CA VAL A 47 6.80 12.59 5.69
C VAL A 47 6.68 11.17 6.20
N PHE A 48 7.81 10.62 6.66
CA PHE A 48 7.84 9.44 7.52
C PHE A 48 8.47 9.80 8.85
N GLU A 49 7.80 9.50 9.97
CA GLU A 49 8.28 9.83 11.31
C GLU A 49 9.67 9.29 11.60
N HIS A 50 9.92 8.03 11.23
CA HIS A 50 11.22 7.39 11.50
C HIS A 50 12.39 8.03 10.73
N ARG A 51 12.15 8.68 9.60
CA ARG A 51 13.19 9.39 8.84
C ARG A 51 13.60 10.71 9.50
N ASN A 52 12.71 11.30 10.29
CA ASN A 52 12.97 12.55 11.01
C ASN A 52 13.91 12.38 12.21
N TYR A 53 14.10 11.16 12.74
CA TYR A 53 14.90 10.97 13.96
C TYR A 53 16.35 11.44 13.80
N LEU A 54 17.00 11.05 12.72
CA LEU A 54 18.41 11.42 12.48
C LEU A 54 18.56 12.93 12.20
N PRO A 55 17.79 13.56 11.29
CA PRO A 55 17.83 15.01 11.08
C PRO A 55 17.50 15.82 12.34
N MET A 56 16.47 15.43 13.09
CA MET A 56 16.06 16.13 14.31
C MET A 56 17.11 16.07 15.42
N SER A 57 17.94 15.02 15.47
CA SER A 57 19.00 14.91 16.48
C SER A 57 19.96 16.10 16.44
N GLY A 58 20.32 16.57 15.24
CA GLY A 58 21.18 17.74 15.07
C GLY A 58 20.51 19.03 15.54
N LEU A 59 19.24 19.21 15.20
CA LEU A 59 18.48 20.39 15.63
C LEU A 59 18.29 20.43 17.15
N ILE A 60 18.00 19.29 17.77
CA ILE A 60 17.91 19.15 19.24
C ILE A 60 19.25 19.47 19.89
N LEU A 61 20.35 18.88 19.40
CA LEU A 61 21.70 19.15 19.91
C LEU A 61 22.04 20.64 19.83
N GLY A 62 21.84 21.26 18.67
CA GLY A 62 22.08 22.68 18.46
C GLY A 62 21.27 23.55 19.39
N THR A 63 19.99 23.24 19.59
CA THR A 63 19.09 23.96 20.50
C THR A 63 19.54 23.82 21.96
N VAL A 64 19.85 22.61 22.39
CA VAL A 64 20.33 22.34 23.76
C VAL A 64 21.64 23.10 24.07
N CYS A 65 22.60 23.10 23.14
CA CYS A 65 23.85 23.81 23.27
C CYS A 65 23.70 25.34 23.44
N VAL A 66 22.61 25.91 22.93
CA VAL A 66 22.29 27.33 23.10
C VAL A 66 21.43 27.57 24.33
N ALA A 67 20.39 26.74 24.51
CA ALA A 67 19.41 26.93 25.59
C ALA A 67 20.02 26.72 26.99
N VAL A 68 20.86 25.71 27.16
CA VAL A 68 21.44 25.39 28.49
C VAL A 68 22.31 26.53 29.05
N PRO A 69 23.29 27.09 28.31
CA PRO A 69 24.06 28.25 28.77
C PRO A 69 23.20 29.49 29.03
N TRP A 70 22.16 29.70 28.18
CA TRP A 70 21.23 30.84 28.35
C TRP A 70 20.40 30.69 29.63
N LEU A 71 19.84 29.50 29.90
CA LEU A 71 19.09 29.19 31.12
C LEU A 71 19.94 29.34 32.34
N LYS A 72 21.18 28.84 32.35
CA LYS A 72 22.13 28.97 33.49
C LYS A 72 22.47 30.41 33.82
N LYS A 73 22.41 31.34 32.85
CA LYS A 73 22.62 32.78 33.06
C LYS A 73 21.41 33.51 33.67
N ARG A 74 20.21 32.94 33.51
CA ARG A 74 18.93 33.59 33.87
C ARG A 74 18.24 32.97 35.05
N LEU A 75 18.51 31.69 35.33
CA LEU A 75 17.84 30.91 36.35
C LEU A 75 18.84 30.33 37.34
N SER A 76 18.37 30.04 38.56
CA SER A 76 19.16 29.23 39.51
C SER A 76 19.38 27.82 38.96
N GLU A 77 20.44 27.17 39.35
CA GLU A 77 20.77 25.81 38.94
C GLU A 77 19.61 24.81 39.19
N ARG A 78 18.95 24.96 40.37
CA ARG A 78 17.79 24.14 40.72
C ARG A 78 16.62 24.35 39.73
N ALA A 79 16.31 25.61 39.35
CA ALA A 79 15.26 25.92 38.43
C ALA A 79 15.57 25.39 37.02
N ALA A 80 16.83 25.48 36.55
CA ALA A 80 17.25 24.92 35.28
C ALA A 80 17.12 23.39 35.22
N ILE A 81 17.47 22.69 36.30
CA ILE A 81 17.31 21.23 36.42
C ILE A 81 15.81 20.84 36.40
N ILE A 82 14.96 21.56 37.15
CA ILE A 82 13.51 21.30 37.14
C ILE A 82 12.90 21.44 35.76
N ILE A 83 13.26 22.51 35.05
CA ILE A 83 12.79 22.71 33.66
C ILE A 83 13.25 21.58 32.71
N ALA A 84 14.54 21.22 32.79
CA ALA A 84 15.07 20.12 31.98
C ALA A 84 14.37 18.81 32.32
N LEU A 85 14.14 18.49 33.57
CA LEU A 85 13.41 17.30 34.00
C LEU A 85 11.95 17.34 33.53
N ALA A 86 11.27 18.47 33.64
CA ALA A 86 9.90 18.64 33.16
C ALA A 86 9.81 18.39 31.65
N VAL A 87 10.76 18.90 30.84
CA VAL A 87 10.81 18.64 29.39
C VAL A 87 11.01 17.15 29.11
N VAL A 88 11.96 16.49 29.80
CA VAL A 88 12.22 15.04 29.62
C VAL A 88 11.00 14.22 30.01
N VAL A 89 10.34 14.49 31.12
CA VAL A 89 9.13 13.78 31.57
C VAL A 89 7.98 13.98 30.57
N THR A 90 7.79 15.21 30.07
CA THR A 90 6.76 15.50 29.07
C THR A 90 7.04 14.73 27.76
N CYS A 91 8.26 14.77 27.26
CA CYS A 91 8.65 14.03 26.06
C CYS A 91 8.49 12.51 26.26
N ALA A 92 8.90 11.97 27.40
CA ALA A 92 8.74 10.57 27.74
C ALA A 92 7.25 10.17 27.80
N GLY A 93 6.42 11.00 28.44
CA GLY A 93 4.97 10.79 28.51
C GLY A 93 4.32 10.75 27.13
N LEU A 94 4.58 11.75 26.28
CA LEU A 94 4.07 11.82 24.92
C LEU A 94 4.54 10.63 24.07
N THR A 95 5.82 10.25 24.20
CA THR A 95 6.36 9.08 23.49
C THR A 95 5.70 7.79 23.97
N SER A 96 5.45 7.63 25.27
CA SER A 96 4.77 6.46 25.83
C SER A 96 3.33 6.33 25.32
N ILE A 97 2.56 7.43 25.30
CA ILE A 97 1.20 7.45 24.75
C ILE A 97 1.22 7.03 23.27
N ARG A 98 2.18 7.56 22.52
CA ARG A 98 2.33 7.24 21.11
C ARG A 98 2.73 5.77 20.89
N ALA A 99 3.65 5.25 21.67
CA ALA A 99 4.08 3.84 21.63
C ALA A 99 2.91 2.87 21.91
N VAL A 100 2.03 3.20 22.85
CA VAL A 100 0.81 2.43 23.13
C VAL A 100 -0.15 2.39 21.92
N ASN A 101 -0.30 3.52 21.19
CA ASN A 101 -1.11 3.55 19.98
C ASN A 101 -0.48 2.72 18.85
N TRP A 102 0.83 2.82 18.67
CA TRP A 102 1.57 2.02 17.66
C TRP A 102 1.58 0.52 17.96
N GLY A 103 1.49 0.12 19.21
CA GLY A 103 1.41 -1.28 19.64
C GLY A 103 0.10 -1.99 19.24
N ASN A 104 -0.93 -1.25 18.84
CA ASN A 104 -2.21 -1.81 18.42
C ASN A 104 -2.68 -1.18 17.11
N PRO A 105 -2.64 -1.92 15.97
CA PRO A 105 -3.00 -1.40 14.66
C PRO A 105 -4.42 -0.82 14.58
N LEU A 106 -5.40 -1.41 15.26
CA LEU A 106 -6.76 -0.90 15.29
C LEU A 106 -6.84 0.42 16.04
N ARG A 107 -6.22 0.51 17.22
CA ARG A 107 -6.17 1.75 18.01
C ARG A 107 -5.48 2.86 17.23
N LEU A 108 -4.37 2.55 16.56
CA LEU A 108 -3.66 3.52 15.71
C LEU A 108 -4.58 4.05 14.61
N ALA A 109 -5.19 3.15 13.83
CA ALA A 109 -6.05 3.53 12.71
C ALA A 109 -7.25 4.39 13.15
N LEU A 110 -7.91 4.04 14.25
CA LEU A 110 -9.02 4.82 14.81
C LEU A 110 -8.56 6.18 15.35
N SER A 111 -7.38 6.24 15.96
CA SER A 111 -6.77 7.51 16.41
C SER A 111 -6.46 8.44 15.23
N GLU A 112 -5.95 7.88 14.13
CA GLU A 112 -5.68 8.67 12.90
C GLU A 112 -6.96 9.22 12.27
N VAL A 113 -8.04 8.46 12.26
CA VAL A 113 -9.35 8.95 11.79
C VAL A 113 -9.88 10.06 12.71
N ALA A 114 -9.74 9.91 14.04
CA ALA A 114 -10.18 10.94 15.00
C ALA A 114 -9.43 12.27 14.80
N ASN A 115 -8.13 12.20 14.47
CA ASN A 115 -7.29 13.38 14.23
C ASN A 115 -7.45 13.96 12.82
N HIS A 116 -7.75 13.12 11.82
CA HIS A 116 -7.84 13.50 10.41
C HIS A 116 -9.06 12.85 9.74
N PRO A 117 -10.28 13.23 10.11
CA PRO A 117 -11.52 12.60 9.65
C PRO A 117 -11.78 12.76 8.15
N GLU A 118 -11.18 13.78 7.53
CA GLU A 118 -11.31 14.08 6.10
C GLU A 118 -10.21 13.39 5.25
N SER A 119 -9.45 12.47 5.83
CA SER A 119 -8.44 11.69 5.09
C SER A 119 -9.04 10.38 4.59
N ALA A 120 -9.24 10.24 3.28
CA ALA A 120 -9.71 9.00 2.65
C ALA A 120 -8.80 7.81 2.97
N ARG A 121 -7.48 8.04 3.04
CA ARG A 121 -6.48 7.03 3.40
C ARG A 121 -6.68 6.52 4.83
N ASN A 122 -6.92 7.42 5.80
CA ASN A 122 -7.13 7.04 7.19
C ASN A 122 -8.46 6.33 7.38
N GLN A 123 -9.51 6.77 6.68
CA GLN A 123 -10.80 6.08 6.67
C GLN A 123 -10.64 4.64 6.15
N TYR A 124 -9.98 4.44 5.00
CA TYR A 124 -9.69 3.10 4.48
C TYR A 124 -8.88 2.25 5.46
N ALA A 125 -7.82 2.84 6.06
CA ALA A 125 -6.98 2.13 7.02
C ALA A 125 -7.75 1.66 8.25
N ALA A 126 -8.69 2.48 8.75
CA ALA A 126 -9.57 2.12 9.88
C ALA A 126 -10.52 0.97 9.52
N GLY A 127 -11.17 1.02 8.36
CA GLY A 127 -12.00 -0.08 7.86
C GLY A 127 -11.21 -1.39 7.77
N ARG A 128 -10.04 -1.36 7.16
CA ARG A 128 -9.16 -2.53 7.06
C ARG A 128 -8.73 -3.06 8.43
N ALA A 129 -8.40 -2.19 9.36
CA ALA A 129 -8.00 -2.59 10.72
C ALA A 129 -9.15 -3.28 11.47
N LEU A 130 -10.40 -2.84 11.27
CA LEU A 130 -11.60 -3.47 11.82
C LEU A 130 -11.82 -4.87 11.26
N VAL A 131 -11.69 -5.07 9.94
CA VAL A 131 -11.80 -6.41 9.31
C VAL A 131 -10.73 -7.36 9.87
N ILE A 132 -9.48 -6.90 9.99
CA ILE A 132 -8.38 -7.70 10.53
C ILE A 132 -8.63 -8.03 12.02
N ALA A 133 -9.12 -7.09 12.81
CA ALA A 133 -9.43 -7.31 14.22
C ALA A 133 -10.56 -8.32 14.39
N GLY A 134 -11.66 -8.19 13.65
CA GLY A 134 -12.76 -9.16 13.65
C GLY A 134 -12.31 -10.57 13.26
N ALA A 135 -11.47 -10.68 12.22
CA ALA A 135 -10.91 -11.96 11.80
C ALA A 135 -10.03 -12.61 12.89
N ARG A 136 -9.25 -11.82 13.64
CA ARG A 136 -8.43 -12.31 14.77
C ARG A 136 -9.27 -12.74 15.96
N GLU A 137 -10.43 -12.12 16.18
CA GLU A 137 -11.39 -12.47 17.21
C GLU A 137 -12.29 -13.65 16.81
N GLY A 138 -12.15 -14.18 15.59
CA GLY A 138 -12.96 -15.27 15.06
C GLY A 138 -14.32 -14.84 14.51
N ASP A 139 -14.59 -13.53 14.43
CA ASP A 139 -15.83 -12.95 13.89
C ASP A 139 -15.53 -11.93 12.79
N ARG A 140 -15.09 -12.43 11.66
CA ARG A 140 -14.78 -11.62 10.49
C ARG A 140 -15.98 -10.81 10.00
N ALA A 141 -17.17 -11.39 10.02
CA ALA A 141 -18.39 -10.73 9.55
C ALA A 141 -18.72 -9.48 10.38
N LYS A 142 -18.53 -9.54 11.70
CA LYS A 142 -18.66 -8.36 12.57
C LYS A 142 -17.65 -7.27 12.21
N GLY A 143 -16.39 -7.68 11.94
CA GLY A 143 -15.35 -6.75 11.52
C GLY A 143 -15.66 -6.07 10.19
N GLU A 144 -16.17 -6.83 9.21
CA GLU A 144 -16.61 -6.32 7.91
C GLU A 144 -17.78 -5.33 8.05
N LEU A 145 -18.79 -5.67 8.82
CA LEU A 145 -19.93 -4.79 9.07
C LEU A 145 -19.49 -3.46 9.73
N ALA A 146 -18.59 -3.52 10.70
CA ALA A 146 -18.03 -2.34 11.35
C ALA A 146 -17.17 -1.47 10.42
N ALA A 147 -16.58 -2.08 9.37
CA ALA A 147 -15.72 -1.39 8.41
C ALA A 147 -16.49 -0.58 7.35
N ILE A 148 -17.74 -0.97 7.04
CA ILE A 148 -18.56 -0.36 5.96
C ILE A 148 -18.61 1.18 6.04
N PRO A 149 -18.95 1.82 7.19
CA PRO A 149 -19.05 3.29 7.24
C PRO A 149 -17.72 3.98 6.93
N TYR A 150 -16.60 3.36 7.29
CA TYR A 150 -15.26 3.89 7.00
C TYR A 150 -14.91 3.78 5.51
N TYR A 151 -15.24 2.66 4.87
CA TYR A 151 -15.03 2.49 3.43
C TYR A 151 -15.92 3.40 2.60
N VAL A 152 -17.20 3.54 2.98
CA VAL A 152 -18.11 4.49 2.34
C VAL A 152 -17.54 5.91 2.45
N ARG A 153 -17.13 6.33 3.66
CA ARG A 153 -16.55 7.66 3.84
C ARG A 153 -15.26 7.86 3.03
N ALA A 154 -14.42 6.84 2.93
CA ALA A 154 -13.22 6.89 2.10
C ALA A 154 -13.54 7.13 0.61
N THR A 155 -14.57 6.47 0.07
CA THR A 155 -14.99 6.63 -1.33
C THR A 155 -15.64 7.98 -1.63
N GLU A 156 -16.31 8.59 -0.64
CA GLU A 156 -16.88 9.94 -0.74
C GLU A 156 -15.80 11.02 -0.76
N LEU A 157 -14.79 10.87 0.11
CA LEU A 157 -13.69 11.83 0.25
C LEU A 157 -12.74 11.85 -0.94
N ASP A 158 -12.54 10.68 -1.59
CA ASP A 158 -11.64 10.56 -2.73
C ASP A 158 -12.28 9.70 -3.83
N LYS A 159 -12.58 10.34 -4.96
CA LYS A 159 -13.16 9.69 -6.13
C LYS A 159 -12.20 8.75 -6.86
N ASP A 160 -10.92 8.80 -6.53
CA ASP A 160 -9.89 7.90 -7.07
C ASP A 160 -9.56 6.76 -6.07
N GLN A 161 -10.28 6.64 -4.94
CA GLN A 161 -10.09 5.61 -3.91
C GLN A 161 -10.62 4.25 -4.38
N ILE A 162 -9.73 3.46 -4.99
CA ILE A 162 -10.04 2.13 -5.52
C ILE A 162 -10.13 1.08 -4.40
N HIS A 163 -9.22 1.16 -3.40
CA HIS A 163 -9.13 0.16 -2.35
C HIS A 163 -10.46 0.01 -1.59
N ALA A 164 -11.02 1.10 -1.12
CA ALA A 164 -12.28 1.07 -0.37
C ALA A 164 -13.48 0.66 -1.26
N ALA A 165 -13.52 1.15 -2.51
CA ALA A 165 -14.57 0.78 -3.46
C ALA A 165 -14.55 -0.72 -3.80
N THR A 166 -13.34 -1.29 -3.95
CA THR A 166 -13.17 -2.72 -4.21
C THR A 166 -13.58 -3.58 -3.01
N GLU A 167 -13.21 -3.16 -1.78
CA GLU A 167 -13.61 -3.89 -0.57
C GLU A 167 -15.13 -3.88 -0.38
N LEU A 168 -15.80 -2.73 -0.58
CA LEU A 168 -17.27 -2.65 -0.54
C LEU A 168 -17.91 -3.57 -1.56
N LEU A 169 -17.41 -3.56 -2.81
CA LEU A 169 -17.90 -4.45 -3.85
C LEU A 169 -17.75 -5.93 -3.48
N LEU A 170 -16.60 -6.32 -2.92
CA LEU A 170 -16.37 -7.70 -2.45
C LEU A 170 -17.32 -8.11 -1.34
N MET A 171 -17.54 -7.23 -0.34
CA MET A 171 -18.46 -7.50 0.77
C MET A 171 -19.90 -7.68 0.26
N ASN A 172 -20.34 -6.83 -0.66
CA ASN A 172 -21.67 -6.92 -1.25
C ASN A 172 -21.81 -8.16 -2.16
N ALA A 173 -20.78 -8.48 -2.92
CA ALA A 173 -20.75 -9.68 -3.76
C ALA A 173 -20.77 -10.99 -2.95
N ALA A 174 -20.24 -10.98 -1.74
CA ALA A 174 -20.26 -12.12 -0.82
C ALA A 174 -21.59 -12.26 -0.06
N GLY A 175 -22.37 -11.18 0.08
CA GLY A 175 -23.55 -11.13 0.94
C GLY A 175 -24.83 -10.67 0.22
N THR A 176 -25.07 -9.36 0.21
CA THR A 176 -26.36 -8.77 -0.22
C THR A 176 -26.58 -8.72 -1.74
N GLY A 177 -25.53 -8.96 -2.51
CA GLY A 177 -25.51 -8.79 -3.97
C GLY A 177 -25.04 -7.37 -4.36
N VAL A 178 -24.58 -7.24 -5.60
CA VAL A 178 -23.97 -6.05 -6.15
C VAL A 178 -24.98 -5.24 -6.97
N GLN A 179 -24.95 -3.92 -6.81
CA GLN A 179 -25.78 -2.99 -7.58
C GLN A 179 -25.03 -2.48 -8.81
N GLU A 180 -25.76 -2.15 -9.88
CA GLU A 180 -25.20 -1.58 -11.12
C GLU A 180 -24.43 -0.27 -10.86
N SER A 181 -24.88 0.54 -9.91
CA SER A 181 -24.21 1.78 -9.51
C SER A 181 -22.81 1.56 -8.97
N GLU A 182 -22.59 0.47 -8.23
CA GLU A 182 -21.27 0.12 -7.64
C GLU A 182 -20.29 -0.33 -8.73
N ILE A 183 -20.75 -1.15 -9.68
CA ILE A 183 -19.96 -1.54 -10.85
C ILE A 183 -19.58 -0.32 -11.68
N SER A 184 -20.55 0.56 -11.94
CA SER A 184 -20.34 1.79 -12.71
C SER A 184 -19.34 2.73 -12.03
N ASP A 185 -19.46 2.91 -10.72
CA ASP A 185 -18.53 3.73 -9.93
C ASP A 185 -17.12 3.15 -9.95
N LEU A 186 -16.97 1.85 -9.65
CA LEU A 186 -15.65 1.21 -9.66
C LEU A 186 -15.02 1.23 -11.06
N ALA A 187 -15.79 0.94 -12.12
CA ALA A 187 -15.31 1.02 -13.50
C ALA A 187 -14.80 2.44 -13.83
N GLY A 188 -15.55 3.46 -13.43
CA GLY A 188 -15.14 4.85 -13.59
C GLY A 188 -13.85 5.21 -12.84
N ARG A 189 -13.64 4.67 -11.63
CA ARG A 189 -12.40 4.85 -10.85
C ARG A 189 -11.23 4.14 -11.54
N LEU A 190 -11.40 2.89 -11.96
CA LEU A 190 -10.39 2.09 -12.66
C LEU A 190 -9.92 2.74 -13.97
N ALA A 191 -10.85 3.32 -14.73
CA ALA A 191 -10.54 4.03 -15.96
C ALA A 191 -9.66 5.28 -15.76
N ARG A 192 -9.65 5.87 -14.55
CA ARG A 192 -8.93 7.12 -14.24
C ARG A 192 -7.68 6.93 -13.40
N VAL A 193 -7.33 5.70 -13.03
CA VAL A 193 -6.15 5.41 -12.22
C VAL A 193 -4.90 6.06 -12.81
N LYS A 194 -4.14 6.76 -11.96
CA LYS A 194 -2.91 7.43 -12.35
C LYS A 194 -1.66 6.56 -12.22
N TYR A 195 -1.68 5.62 -11.27
CA TYR A 195 -0.53 4.77 -10.97
C TYR A 195 -0.94 3.30 -10.92
N SER A 196 -0.23 2.45 -11.65
CA SER A 196 -0.49 1.01 -11.73
C SER A 196 -0.49 0.30 -10.37
N SER A 197 0.28 0.80 -9.39
CA SER A 197 0.31 0.26 -8.02
C SER A 197 -1.03 0.36 -7.27
N MET A 198 -1.91 1.27 -7.68
CA MET A 198 -3.26 1.42 -7.10
C MET A 198 -4.22 0.31 -7.52
N LEU A 199 -3.84 -0.54 -8.49
CA LEU A 199 -4.68 -1.62 -9.02
C LEU A 199 -4.55 -2.95 -8.25
N ASN A 200 -3.67 -3.03 -7.25
CA ASN A 200 -3.53 -4.27 -6.46
C ASN A 200 -4.86 -4.79 -5.90
N PRO A 201 -5.74 -3.96 -5.28
CA PRO A 201 -7.02 -4.46 -4.78
C PRO A 201 -7.93 -5.01 -5.88
N PHE A 202 -7.93 -4.41 -7.05
CA PHE A 202 -8.69 -4.94 -8.20
C PHE A 202 -8.12 -6.28 -8.68
N MET A 203 -6.80 -6.46 -8.68
CA MET A 203 -6.21 -7.76 -8.98
C MET A 203 -6.57 -8.81 -7.93
N ASP A 204 -6.61 -8.44 -6.64
CA ASP A 204 -7.05 -9.31 -5.57
C ASP A 204 -8.54 -9.66 -5.68
N LEU A 205 -9.39 -8.72 -6.13
CA LEU A 205 -10.79 -8.99 -6.46
C LEU A 205 -10.91 -10.05 -7.56
N LEU A 206 -10.15 -9.94 -8.65
CA LEU A 206 -10.19 -10.93 -9.73
C LEU A 206 -9.74 -12.31 -9.25
N VAL A 207 -8.70 -12.38 -8.42
CA VAL A 207 -8.23 -13.65 -7.81
C VAL A 207 -9.31 -14.23 -6.89
N THR A 208 -9.94 -13.41 -6.06
CA THR A 208 -11.02 -13.86 -5.18
C THR A 208 -12.22 -14.35 -5.99
N ALA A 209 -12.62 -13.59 -7.00
CA ALA A 209 -13.74 -13.95 -7.89
C ALA A 209 -13.47 -15.24 -8.68
N SER A 210 -12.20 -15.53 -9.02
CA SER A 210 -11.83 -16.77 -9.74
C SER A 210 -11.84 -18.02 -8.83
N ASN A 211 -11.66 -17.84 -7.52
CA ASN A 211 -11.57 -18.94 -6.55
C ASN A 211 -12.86 -19.15 -5.76
N GLN A 212 -13.76 -18.17 -5.73
CA GLN A 212 -14.99 -18.19 -4.95
C GLN A 212 -16.17 -17.77 -5.82
N LYS A 213 -17.30 -18.44 -5.62
CA LYS A 213 -18.55 -18.06 -6.28
C LYS A 213 -19.11 -16.81 -5.59
N LEU A 214 -18.81 -15.65 -6.15
CA LEU A 214 -19.36 -14.36 -5.73
C LEU A 214 -20.64 -14.04 -6.54
N SER A 215 -21.52 -13.22 -5.97
CA SER A 215 -22.71 -12.69 -6.66
C SER A 215 -22.34 -11.55 -7.64
N LEU A 216 -21.34 -11.82 -8.51
CA LEU A 216 -20.89 -10.96 -9.59
C LEU A 216 -21.27 -11.58 -10.92
N LYS A 217 -21.92 -10.82 -11.79
CA LYS A 217 -22.21 -11.26 -13.16
C LYS A 217 -20.94 -11.24 -14.00
N PRO A 218 -20.72 -12.22 -14.90
CA PRO A 218 -19.58 -12.23 -15.79
C PRO A 218 -19.40 -10.93 -16.60
N ASP A 219 -20.50 -10.32 -17.05
CA ASP A 219 -20.49 -9.07 -17.79
C ASP A 219 -19.99 -7.89 -16.92
N ASP A 220 -20.29 -7.87 -15.62
CA ASP A 220 -19.82 -6.86 -14.70
C ASP A 220 -18.29 -6.95 -14.52
N VAL A 221 -17.77 -8.17 -14.34
CA VAL A 221 -16.32 -8.41 -14.26
C VAL A 221 -15.63 -8.03 -15.56
N ALA A 222 -16.20 -8.42 -16.71
CA ALA A 222 -15.68 -8.05 -18.03
C ALA A 222 -15.61 -6.52 -18.21
N ARG A 223 -16.63 -5.79 -17.75
CA ARG A 223 -16.70 -4.33 -17.82
C ARG A 223 -15.63 -3.66 -16.94
N LEU A 224 -15.40 -4.16 -15.72
CA LEU A 224 -14.34 -3.67 -14.84
C LEU A 224 -12.94 -3.90 -15.44
N VAL A 225 -12.71 -5.09 -16.01
CA VAL A 225 -11.47 -5.42 -16.73
C VAL A 225 -11.27 -4.52 -17.94
N ALA A 226 -12.29 -4.33 -18.77
CA ALA A 226 -12.23 -3.48 -19.95
C ALA A 226 -11.92 -2.02 -19.58
N ALA A 227 -12.55 -1.48 -18.53
CA ALA A 227 -12.28 -0.14 -18.02
C ALA A 227 -10.80 0.01 -17.58
N THR A 228 -10.24 -1.02 -16.92
CA THR A 228 -8.85 -1.01 -16.47
C THR A 228 -7.87 -1.13 -17.63
N LEU A 229 -8.10 -2.06 -18.56
CA LEU A 229 -7.24 -2.27 -19.72
C LEU A 229 -7.30 -1.12 -20.73
N GLY A 230 -8.41 -0.37 -20.77
CA GLY A 230 -8.56 0.86 -21.56
C GLY A 230 -7.74 2.04 -21.03
N ASN A 231 -7.31 2.00 -19.77
CA ASN A 231 -6.54 3.07 -19.15
C ASN A 231 -5.06 3.05 -19.60
N GLN A 232 -4.61 4.13 -20.25
CA GLN A 232 -3.24 4.25 -20.77
C GLN A 232 -2.17 4.35 -19.69
N ASN A 233 -2.52 4.74 -18.47
CA ASN A 233 -1.59 4.84 -17.33
C ASN A 233 -1.21 3.46 -16.75
N VAL A 234 -1.92 2.39 -17.14
CA VAL A 234 -1.64 1.04 -16.66
C VAL A 234 -0.43 0.47 -17.40
N SER A 235 0.61 0.15 -16.66
CA SER A 235 1.85 -0.39 -17.22
C SER A 235 1.62 -1.77 -17.87
N GLN A 236 2.43 -2.11 -18.87
CA GLN A 236 2.33 -3.37 -19.61
C GLN A 236 2.38 -4.59 -18.68
N LYS A 237 3.25 -4.60 -17.68
CA LYS A 237 3.33 -5.71 -16.70
C LYS A 237 2.06 -5.87 -15.88
N VAL A 238 1.41 -4.76 -15.49
CA VAL A 238 0.17 -4.81 -14.75
C VAL A 238 -0.99 -5.24 -15.64
N ARG A 239 -1.01 -4.80 -16.91
CA ARG A 239 -1.98 -5.28 -17.92
C ARG A 239 -1.88 -6.79 -18.10
N ALA A 240 -0.67 -7.33 -18.23
CA ALA A 240 -0.43 -8.77 -18.32
C ALA A 240 -0.96 -9.53 -17.08
N ARG A 241 -0.72 -9.01 -15.85
CA ARG A 241 -1.26 -9.62 -14.64
C ARG A 241 -2.79 -9.60 -14.60
N ILE A 242 -3.42 -8.50 -15.00
CA ILE A 242 -4.89 -8.39 -15.06
C ILE A 242 -5.45 -9.38 -16.07
N LYS A 243 -4.86 -9.49 -17.26
CA LYS A 243 -5.28 -10.48 -18.28
C LYS A 243 -5.16 -11.91 -17.76
N ASN A 244 -4.06 -12.24 -17.08
CA ASN A 244 -3.89 -13.56 -16.48
C ASN A 244 -4.94 -13.86 -15.40
N ASN A 245 -5.19 -12.93 -14.49
CA ASN A 245 -6.18 -13.12 -13.41
C ASN A 245 -7.60 -13.22 -13.99
N TYR A 246 -7.89 -12.43 -15.01
CA TYR A 246 -9.17 -12.52 -15.71
C TYR A 246 -9.29 -13.83 -16.51
N GLY A 247 -8.20 -14.32 -17.10
CA GLY A 247 -8.15 -15.65 -17.72
C GLY A 247 -8.48 -16.77 -16.72
N ALA A 248 -7.94 -16.70 -15.48
CA ALA A 248 -8.31 -17.63 -14.43
C ALA A 248 -9.81 -17.56 -14.07
N TYR A 249 -10.39 -16.35 -14.01
CA TYR A 249 -11.82 -16.16 -13.79
C TYR A 249 -12.66 -16.76 -14.93
N LEU A 250 -12.30 -16.54 -16.18
CA LEU A 250 -12.99 -17.12 -17.35
C LEU A 250 -12.95 -18.65 -17.29
N PHE A 251 -11.81 -19.23 -16.94
CA PHE A 251 -11.67 -20.68 -16.85
C PHE A 251 -12.49 -21.28 -15.70
N ASN A 252 -12.35 -20.73 -14.48
CA ASN A 252 -12.90 -21.36 -13.27
C ASN A 252 -14.39 -21.08 -13.06
N ILE A 253 -14.89 -19.90 -13.49
CA ILE A 253 -16.25 -19.43 -13.18
C ILE A 253 -17.13 -19.40 -14.42
N VAL A 254 -16.63 -18.87 -15.53
CA VAL A 254 -17.40 -18.73 -16.77
C VAL A 254 -17.39 -20.01 -17.61
N ASN A 255 -16.37 -20.87 -17.41
CA ASN A 255 -16.08 -22.06 -18.22
C ASN A 255 -15.72 -21.74 -19.69
N ASP A 256 -15.21 -20.53 -19.95
CA ASP A 256 -14.66 -20.14 -21.24
C ASP A 256 -13.18 -20.52 -21.31
N GLN A 257 -12.90 -21.77 -21.71
CA GLN A 257 -11.54 -22.29 -21.82
C GLN A 257 -10.75 -21.60 -22.93
N SER A 258 -11.38 -21.26 -24.04
CA SER A 258 -10.72 -20.63 -25.18
C SER A 258 -10.29 -19.19 -24.87
N GLY A 259 -11.19 -18.40 -24.31
CA GLY A 259 -10.90 -17.04 -23.88
C GLY A 259 -9.85 -16.99 -22.79
N ALA A 260 -9.90 -17.92 -21.82
CA ALA A 260 -8.89 -18.04 -20.76
C ALA A 260 -7.48 -18.28 -21.32
N ILE A 261 -7.32 -19.28 -22.20
CA ILE A 261 -6.01 -19.61 -22.81
C ILE A 261 -5.51 -18.42 -23.63
N GLN A 262 -6.38 -17.76 -24.40
CA GLN A 262 -6.00 -16.61 -25.21
C GLN A 262 -5.48 -15.48 -24.32
N LEU A 263 -6.19 -15.10 -23.26
CA LEU A 263 -5.78 -14.01 -22.35
C LEU A 263 -4.46 -14.30 -21.64
N VAL A 264 -4.24 -15.54 -21.17
CA VAL A 264 -2.98 -15.90 -20.52
C VAL A 264 -1.82 -15.88 -21.52
N LYS A 265 -2.03 -16.30 -22.78
CA LYS A 265 -1.03 -16.16 -23.86
C LYS A 265 -0.71 -14.69 -24.17
N GLU A 266 -1.72 -13.83 -24.22
CA GLU A 266 -1.51 -12.40 -24.36
C GLU A 266 -0.70 -11.84 -23.19
N ALA A 267 -1.01 -12.25 -21.95
CA ALA A 267 -0.24 -11.86 -20.77
C ALA A 267 1.24 -12.30 -20.88
N ALA A 268 1.49 -13.53 -21.31
CA ALA A 268 2.83 -14.04 -21.55
C ALA A 268 3.58 -13.25 -22.65
N SER A 269 2.88 -12.79 -23.68
CA SER A 269 3.46 -11.96 -24.74
C SER A 269 3.78 -10.53 -24.28
N GLU A 270 3.00 -9.98 -23.37
CA GLU A 270 3.21 -8.63 -22.81
C GLU A 270 4.33 -8.58 -21.74
N ASP A 271 4.55 -9.68 -21.01
CA ASP A 271 5.63 -9.80 -20.01
C ASP A 271 6.34 -11.18 -20.12
N PRO A 272 7.13 -11.40 -21.19
CA PRO A 272 7.65 -12.71 -21.57
C PRO A 272 8.72 -13.27 -20.63
N THR A 273 9.18 -12.48 -19.68
CA THR A 273 10.20 -12.92 -18.69
C THR A 273 9.59 -13.48 -17.40
N ASN A 274 8.27 -13.42 -17.26
CA ASN A 274 7.60 -13.84 -16.04
C ASN A 274 7.11 -15.29 -16.15
N PRO A 275 7.69 -16.23 -15.36
CA PRO A 275 7.31 -17.65 -15.41
C PRO A 275 5.88 -17.94 -15.00
N TYR A 276 5.23 -17.02 -14.28
CA TYR A 276 3.90 -17.23 -13.72
C TYR A 276 2.83 -17.50 -14.79
N TYR A 277 2.94 -16.90 -15.97
CA TYR A 277 1.95 -17.12 -17.06
C TYR A 277 2.07 -18.50 -17.68
N GLU A 278 3.27 -19.04 -17.79
CA GLU A 278 3.49 -20.43 -18.22
C GLU A 278 2.95 -21.42 -17.17
N ILE A 279 3.09 -21.10 -15.85
CA ILE A 279 2.47 -21.89 -14.79
C ILE A 279 0.94 -21.86 -14.91
N SER A 280 0.34 -20.70 -15.18
CA SER A 280 -1.11 -20.59 -15.40
C SER A 280 -1.59 -21.40 -16.61
N LEU A 281 -0.84 -21.39 -17.73
CA LEU A 281 -1.15 -22.23 -18.90
C LEU A 281 -1.02 -23.72 -18.57
N ALA A 282 -0.03 -24.10 -17.76
CA ALA A 282 0.13 -25.48 -17.31
C ALA A 282 -1.04 -25.92 -16.41
N GLN A 283 -1.53 -25.07 -15.53
CA GLN A 283 -2.70 -25.32 -14.69
C GLN A 283 -3.96 -25.55 -15.55
N ILE A 284 -4.20 -24.68 -16.51
CA ILE A 284 -5.34 -24.82 -17.45
C ILE A 284 -5.21 -26.11 -18.26
N ALA A 285 -4.03 -26.39 -18.83
CA ALA A 285 -3.82 -27.59 -19.61
C ALA A 285 -3.96 -28.87 -18.76
N GLY A 286 -3.49 -28.88 -17.53
CA GLY A 286 -3.65 -29.97 -16.57
C GLY A 286 -5.12 -30.22 -16.22
N ALA A 287 -5.89 -29.17 -15.94
CA ALA A 287 -7.33 -29.26 -15.67
C ALA A 287 -8.12 -29.78 -16.90
N MET A 288 -7.63 -29.50 -18.12
CA MET A 288 -8.18 -30.03 -19.38
C MET A 288 -7.67 -31.44 -19.73
N GLN A 289 -6.92 -32.10 -18.83
CA GLN A 289 -6.31 -33.42 -19.05
C GLN A 289 -5.30 -33.46 -20.23
N GLN A 290 -4.74 -32.32 -20.64
CA GLN A 290 -3.75 -32.19 -21.71
C GLN A 290 -2.35 -32.28 -21.14
N ARG A 291 -1.98 -33.46 -20.62
CA ARG A 291 -0.74 -33.70 -19.87
C ARG A 291 0.54 -33.19 -20.58
N ASP A 292 0.70 -33.56 -21.86
CA ASP A 292 1.90 -33.20 -22.60
C ASP A 292 2.06 -31.68 -22.76
N LYS A 293 0.95 -30.96 -22.97
CA LYS A 293 0.95 -29.52 -23.03
C LYS A 293 1.27 -28.89 -21.65
N ALA A 294 0.69 -29.44 -20.59
CA ALA A 294 0.96 -28.99 -19.22
C ALA A 294 2.45 -29.14 -18.87
N LEU A 295 3.05 -30.29 -19.19
CA LEU A 295 4.48 -30.54 -18.98
C LEU A 295 5.36 -29.60 -19.81
N GLY A 296 4.98 -29.31 -21.07
CA GLY A 296 5.66 -28.34 -21.93
C GLY A 296 5.66 -26.94 -21.33
N HIS A 297 4.52 -26.47 -20.82
CA HIS A 297 4.42 -25.18 -20.15
C HIS A 297 5.22 -25.14 -18.83
N LEU A 298 5.24 -26.22 -18.04
CA LEU A 298 6.09 -26.30 -16.84
C LEU A 298 7.60 -26.26 -17.16
N LEU A 299 8.01 -26.83 -18.30
CA LEU A 299 9.39 -26.71 -18.76
C LEU A 299 9.75 -25.27 -19.11
N ASN A 300 8.87 -24.59 -19.85
CA ASN A 300 9.05 -23.17 -20.18
C ASN A 300 9.09 -22.30 -18.91
N ALA A 301 8.19 -22.54 -17.96
CA ALA A 301 8.21 -21.84 -16.67
C ALA A 301 9.52 -22.04 -15.92
N GLN A 302 10.07 -23.26 -15.90
CA GLN A 302 11.35 -23.55 -15.28
C GLN A 302 12.52 -22.81 -15.93
N LEU A 303 12.53 -22.71 -17.27
CA LEU A 303 13.55 -21.98 -18.02
C LEU A 303 13.51 -20.46 -17.75
N LEU A 304 12.33 -19.93 -17.51
CA LEU A 304 12.12 -18.52 -17.19
C LEU A 304 12.40 -18.18 -15.72
N ASP A 305 12.25 -19.13 -14.79
CA ASP A 305 12.43 -18.95 -13.33
C ASP A 305 13.89 -18.93 -12.91
N LYS A 306 14.63 -17.91 -13.34
CA LYS A 306 16.06 -17.73 -13.02
C LYS A 306 16.34 -17.57 -11.52
N THR A 307 15.35 -17.15 -10.75
CA THR A 307 15.47 -16.90 -9.30
C THR A 307 15.04 -18.08 -8.45
N HIS A 308 14.52 -19.13 -9.08
CA HIS A 308 13.93 -20.30 -8.41
C HIS A 308 12.74 -19.98 -7.46
N ALA A 309 12.11 -18.85 -7.70
CA ALA A 309 10.96 -18.40 -6.88
C ALA A 309 9.76 -19.34 -7.00
N TYR A 310 9.60 -20.03 -8.12
CA TYR A 310 8.50 -20.96 -8.41
C TYR A 310 8.93 -22.44 -8.46
N ALA A 311 10.18 -22.75 -8.12
CA ALA A 311 10.75 -24.11 -8.27
C ALA A 311 9.92 -25.18 -7.54
N GLN A 312 9.48 -24.90 -6.30
CA GLN A 312 8.66 -25.82 -5.52
C GLN A 312 7.28 -26.04 -6.16
N GLN A 313 6.62 -24.98 -6.61
CA GLN A 313 5.31 -25.06 -7.25
C GLN A 313 5.39 -25.89 -8.56
N ILE A 314 6.40 -25.63 -9.39
CA ILE A 314 6.63 -26.36 -10.63
C ILE A 314 6.87 -27.84 -10.35
N ALA A 315 7.69 -28.17 -9.33
CA ALA A 315 7.98 -29.55 -8.95
C ALA A 315 6.71 -30.29 -8.46
N THR A 316 5.90 -29.66 -7.63
CA THR A 316 4.63 -30.22 -7.14
C THR A 316 3.67 -30.53 -8.28
N MET A 317 3.44 -29.56 -9.18
CA MET A 317 2.54 -29.75 -10.32
C MET A 317 3.04 -30.84 -11.27
N ARG A 318 4.37 -30.95 -11.47
CA ARG A 318 4.95 -32.00 -12.29
C ARG A 318 4.75 -33.39 -11.70
N ALA A 319 4.88 -33.53 -10.36
CA ALA A 319 4.60 -34.77 -9.65
C ALA A 319 3.12 -35.18 -9.77
N GLU A 320 2.19 -34.26 -9.58
CA GLU A 320 0.75 -34.49 -9.73
C GLU A 320 0.39 -34.98 -11.15
N LEU A 321 0.97 -34.36 -12.17
CA LEU A 321 0.79 -34.78 -13.56
C LEU A 321 1.44 -36.13 -13.87
N SER A 322 2.38 -36.62 -13.05
CA SER A 322 3.06 -37.91 -13.25
C SER A 322 2.31 -39.09 -12.63
N THR A 323 1.42 -38.80 -11.65
CA THR A 323 0.65 -39.84 -10.91
C THR A 323 -0.75 -40.08 -11.49
N ASN A 324 -1.23 -39.20 -12.34
CA ASN A 324 -2.48 -39.33 -13.10
C ASN A 324 -2.19 -39.64 -14.59
#